data_73d9bd1c6c23fba24d0405186ed81869
#
_entry.id   73d9bd1c6c23fba24d0405186ed81869
#
_cell.length_a   1.000
_cell.length_b   1.000
_cell.length_c   1.000
_cell.angle_alpha   90.00
_cell.angle_beta   90.00
_cell.angle_gamma   90.00
#
_symmetry.space_group_name_H-M   'P 1'
#
loop_
_entity.id
_entity.type
_entity.pdbx_description
1 polymer ?
#
loop_
_entity_poly.entity_id
_entity_poly.type
_entity_poly.pdbx_seq_one_letter_code
_entity_poly.pdbx_strand_id
1 'polypeptide(L)'
;MCTAPAERLGTAAGAAGGRQTELTSRGALRFSAAMPDLHFTQPDGDAEFADWQLVHNTIIPTHVLSLDDVRERARRNHLEVAYLGDVLVGCSTVRPPSDDASTATVIARVLADHRGQGFGEELYTRGLRRARELGAEAIETVVLSSNEDGLRFALKHGFTEAERYLLPGDTIPWIDLRLS
;
A
#
# COMPACT_ATOMS: atom_id res chain seq x y z
N MET A 1 -34.62 62.69 1.79
CA MET A 1 -35.02 63.18 3.11
C MET A 1 -34.25 62.38 4.15
N CYS A 2 -33.17 62.96 4.63
CA CYS A 2 -33.00 63.51 5.98
C CYS A 2 -33.04 62.43 7.04
N THR A 3 -32.13 62.20 7.91
CA THR A 3 -30.97 62.92 8.48
C THR A 3 -30.30 61.96 9.49
N ALA A 4 -28.98 61.93 9.56
CA ALA A 4 -28.24 61.61 10.78
C ALA A 4 -28.37 62.83 11.77
N PRO A 5 -27.97 62.84 13.02
CA PRO A 5 -26.63 62.55 13.56
C PRO A 5 -26.67 62.00 15.00
N ALA A 6 -25.68 61.77 15.77
CA ALA A 6 -24.41 62.31 16.17
C ALA A 6 -23.98 61.67 17.51
N GLU A 7 -22.72 61.40 17.59
CA GLU A 7 -21.77 61.42 18.70
C GLU A 7 -22.20 61.64 20.17
N ARG A 8 -21.59 60.91 21.08
CA ARG A 8 -20.76 61.51 22.16
C ARG A 8 -19.77 60.52 22.81
N LEU A 9 -18.59 61.07 22.96
CA LEU A 9 -17.45 60.60 23.75
C LEU A 9 -17.76 60.52 25.25
N GLY A 10 -17.01 59.65 25.92
CA GLY A 10 -16.90 59.64 27.39
C GLY A 10 -15.81 58.73 27.90
N THR A 11 -14.66 59.26 28.09
CA THR A 11 -13.38 58.98 28.71
C THR A 11 -13.39 58.26 30.03
N ALA A 12 -12.38 57.40 30.18
CA ALA A 12 -11.29 57.30 31.18
C ALA A 12 -11.42 56.41 32.42
N ALA A 13 -10.43 55.58 32.54
CA ALA A 13 -9.48 55.30 33.63
C ALA A 13 -9.88 54.32 34.71
N GLY A 14 -8.94 53.40 34.99
CA GLY A 14 -8.68 52.83 36.31
C GLY A 14 -8.21 51.39 36.35
N ALA A 15 -6.94 51.19 36.22
CA ALA A 15 -5.97 50.36 36.90
C ALA A 15 -6.46 49.21 37.81
N ALA A 16 -5.79 48.12 37.66
CA ALA A 16 -5.06 47.25 38.62
C ALA A 16 -5.28 45.75 38.38
N GLY A 17 -4.28 45.06 37.98
CA GLY A 17 -3.58 44.09 38.77
C GLY A 17 -4.26 42.72 38.91
N GLY A 18 -4.00 41.83 38.05
CA GLY A 18 -4.25 40.42 38.26
C GLY A 18 -3.41 39.59 37.30
N ARG A 19 -2.21 39.19 37.76
CA ARG A 19 -1.44 38.18 37.06
C ARG A 19 -2.17 36.84 37.17
N GLN A 20 -2.88 36.48 36.16
CA GLN A 20 -3.26 35.07 35.92
C GLN A 20 -2.15 34.43 35.10
N THR A 21 -1.38 33.61 35.81
CA THR A 21 -0.49 32.64 35.17
C THR A 21 -1.35 31.65 34.43
N GLU A 22 -1.54 31.88 33.15
CA GLU A 22 -2.04 30.82 32.24
C GLU A 22 -0.94 29.76 32.12
N LEU A 23 -1.25 28.60 32.70
CA LEU A 23 -0.56 27.36 32.33
C LEU A 23 -0.81 27.12 30.84
N THR A 24 0.18 27.50 30.04
CA THR A 24 0.25 27.05 28.66
C THR A 24 0.38 25.52 28.64
N SER A 25 -0.77 24.86 28.42
CA SER A 25 -0.81 23.48 27.98
C SER A 25 0.13 23.36 26.77
N ARG A 26 1.25 22.67 26.97
CA ARG A 26 2.12 22.23 25.89
C ARG A 26 1.29 21.35 24.97
N GLY A 27 0.67 21.96 23.99
CA GLY A 27 0.13 21.29 22.83
C GLY A 27 1.28 20.56 22.14
N ALA A 28 1.33 19.26 22.30
CA ALA A 28 2.17 18.42 21.47
C ALA A 28 1.76 18.70 20.02
N LEU A 29 2.56 19.49 19.32
CA LEU A 29 2.56 19.56 17.88
C LEU A 29 2.86 18.14 17.42
N ARG A 30 1.79 17.39 17.14
CA ARG A 30 1.90 16.21 16.32
C ARG A 30 2.31 16.75 14.94
N PHE A 31 3.60 16.72 14.68
CA PHE A 31 4.08 16.71 13.32
C PHE A 31 3.51 15.42 12.72
N SER A 32 2.36 15.56 12.09
CA SER A 32 2.00 14.66 11.02
C SER A 32 3.03 14.97 9.93
N ALA A 33 4.15 14.25 9.96
CA ALA A 33 4.99 14.17 8.79
C ALA A 33 4.05 13.67 7.70
N ALA A 34 3.71 14.53 6.76
CA ALA A 34 3.08 14.09 5.54
C ALA A 34 3.95 12.96 5.03
N MET A 35 3.43 11.74 5.03
CA MET A 35 4.12 10.60 4.42
C MET A 35 4.47 11.08 3.02
N PRO A 36 5.74 11.01 2.61
CA PRO A 36 6.08 11.37 1.25
C PRO A 36 5.11 10.61 0.35
N ASP A 37 4.62 11.28 -0.65
CA ASP A 37 3.46 10.96 -1.48
C ASP A 37 3.48 9.52 -2.03
N LEU A 38 3.05 8.55 -1.21
CA LEU A 38 2.90 7.16 -1.61
C LEU A 38 1.64 7.05 -2.45
N HIS A 39 1.82 6.77 -3.71
CA HIS A 39 0.71 6.59 -4.63
C HIS A 39 0.80 5.28 -5.40
N PHE A 40 -0.33 4.87 -5.95
CA PHE A 40 -0.52 3.60 -6.61
C PHE A 40 -1.16 3.83 -7.98
N THR A 41 -0.60 3.21 -8.99
CA THR A 41 -1.07 3.32 -10.37
C THR A 41 -1.36 1.93 -10.92
N GLN A 42 -2.51 1.76 -11.54
CA GLN A 42 -2.77 0.58 -12.37
C GLN A 42 -2.05 0.78 -13.70
N PRO A 43 -1.14 -0.12 -14.10
CA PRO A 43 -0.42 0.01 -15.35
C PRO A 43 -1.37 0.05 -16.55
N ASP A 44 -1.26 1.08 -17.39
CA ASP A 44 -1.98 1.21 -18.66
C ASP A 44 -1.06 1.54 -19.85
N GLY A 45 0.21 1.90 -19.57
CA GLY A 45 1.25 2.21 -20.54
C GLY A 45 2.51 1.37 -20.37
N ASP A 46 3.38 1.41 -21.39
CA ASP A 46 4.62 0.62 -21.44
C ASP A 46 5.58 0.94 -20.29
N ALA A 47 5.57 2.19 -19.81
CA ALA A 47 6.42 2.62 -18.70
C ALA A 47 6.02 1.91 -17.39
N GLU A 48 4.73 1.93 -17.04
CA GLU A 48 4.24 1.30 -15.81
C GLU A 48 4.31 -0.24 -15.90
N PHE A 49 4.10 -0.82 -17.10
CA PHE A 49 4.33 -2.25 -17.30
C PHE A 49 5.80 -2.62 -17.10
N ALA A 50 6.73 -1.79 -17.58
CA ALA A 50 8.16 -2.00 -17.37
C ALA A 50 8.55 -1.86 -15.89
N ASP A 51 7.97 -0.91 -15.16
CA ASP A 51 8.17 -0.74 -13.73
C ASP A 51 7.65 -1.94 -12.94
N TRP A 52 6.45 -2.41 -13.25
CA TRP A 52 5.90 -3.63 -12.64
C TRP A 52 6.80 -4.85 -12.93
N GLN A 53 7.25 -4.99 -14.18
CA GLN A 53 8.18 -6.04 -14.62
C GLN A 53 9.50 -5.98 -13.84
N LEU A 54 10.06 -4.79 -13.69
CA LEU A 54 11.32 -4.57 -12.97
C LEU A 54 11.22 -5.06 -11.52
N VAL A 55 10.15 -4.69 -10.80
CA VAL A 55 9.92 -5.16 -9.43
C VAL A 55 9.79 -6.68 -9.39
N HIS A 56 8.98 -7.26 -10.29
CA HIS A 56 8.78 -8.71 -10.34
C HIS A 56 10.11 -9.44 -10.58
N ASN A 57 10.83 -9.08 -11.64
CA ASN A 57 12.06 -9.78 -12.05
C ASN A 57 13.20 -9.60 -11.05
N THR A 58 13.22 -8.47 -10.31
CA THR A 58 14.18 -8.26 -9.23
C THR A 58 13.92 -9.20 -8.05
N ILE A 59 12.66 -9.42 -7.70
CA ILE A 59 12.27 -10.21 -6.52
C ILE A 59 12.20 -11.72 -6.85
N ILE A 60 11.85 -12.06 -8.09
CA ILE A 60 11.71 -13.44 -8.57
C ILE A 60 12.66 -13.68 -9.76
N PRO A 61 13.97 -13.70 -9.54
CA PRO A 61 14.95 -13.84 -10.63
C PRO A 61 14.92 -15.22 -11.29
N THR A 62 14.30 -16.21 -10.65
CA THR A 62 14.12 -17.57 -11.18
C THR A 62 12.95 -17.67 -12.16
N HIS A 63 12.10 -16.66 -12.24
CA HIS A 63 10.93 -16.66 -13.14
C HIS A 63 10.76 -15.28 -13.79
N VAL A 64 11.70 -14.96 -14.66
CA VAL A 64 11.75 -13.67 -15.38
C VAL A 64 10.62 -13.59 -16.40
N LEU A 65 9.92 -12.48 -16.41
CA LEU A 65 8.84 -12.17 -17.34
C LEU A 65 9.31 -11.19 -18.41
N SER A 66 8.89 -11.38 -19.63
CA SER A 66 8.97 -10.37 -20.68
C SER A 66 7.88 -9.30 -20.48
N LEU A 67 8.00 -8.17 -21.19
CA LEU A 67 6.98 -7.12 -21.17
C LEU A 67 5.62 -7.64 -21.72
N ASP A 68 5.66 -8.51 -22.70
CA ASP A 68 4.45 -9.13 -23.26
C ASP A 68 3.78 -10.07 -22.27
N ASP A 69 4.55 -10.81 -21.46
CA ASP A 69 4.00 -11.61 -20.37
C ASP A 69 3.30 -10.73 -19.30
N VAL A 70 3.85 -9.54 -19.02
CA VAL A 70 3.23 -8.60 -18.09
C VAL A 70 1.92 -8.04 -18.65
N ARG A 71 1.91 -7.64 -19.93
CA ARG A 71 0.69 -7.19 -20.61
C ARG A 71 -0.40 -8.27 -20.62
N GLU A 72 -0.02 -9.53 -20.87
CA GLU A 72 -0.96 -10.65 -20.82
C GLU A 72 -1.50 -10.89 -19.42
N ARG A 73 -0.63 -10.78 -18.39
CA ARG A 73 -1.06 -10.83 -16.98
C ARG A 73 -2.03 -9.72 -16.62
N ALA A 74 -1.81 -8.50 -17.09
CA ALA A 74 -2.68 -7.35 -16.84
C ALA A 74 -4.11 -7.52 -17.39
N ARG A 75 -4.28 -8.31 -18.44
CA ARG A 75 -5.62 -8.63 -19.01
C ARG A 75 -6.45 -9.52 -18.09
N ARG A 76 -5.80 -10.34 -17.27
CA ARG A 76 -6.44 -11.35 -16.41
C ARG A 76 -6.41 -11.00 -14.93
N ASN A 77 -5.50 -10.14 -14.54
CA ASN A 77 -5.26 -9.81 -13.14
C ASN A 77 -5.30 -8.30 -12.94
N HIS A 78 -5.63 -7.89 -11.74
CA HIS A 78 -5.44 -6.51 -11.33
C HIS A 78 -3.98 -6.31 -10.87
N LEU A 79 -3.27 -5.45 -11.57
CA LEU A 79 -1.88 -5.09 -11.25
C LEU A 79 -1.85 -3.67 -10.72
N GLU A 80 -0.99 -3.40 -9.74
CA GLU A 80 -0.65 -2.05 -9.29
C GLU A 80 0.86 -1.87 -9.18
N VAL A 81 1.32 -0.66 -9.43
CA VAL A 81 2.69 -0.20 -9.17
C VAL A 81 2.63 0.85 -8.07
N ALA A 82 3.57 0.81 -7.14
CA ALA A 82 3.65 1.74 -6.02
C ALA A 82 4.87 2.64 -6.15
N TYR A 83 4.67 3.94 -5.98
CA TYR A 83 5.71 4.97 -6.00
C TYR A 83 5.69 5.81 -4.73
N LEU A 84 6.87 6.23 -4.30
CA LEU A 84 7.07 7.23 -3.26
C LEU A 84 7.59 8.51 -3.93
N GLY A 85 6.70 9.49 -4.18
CA GLY A 85 6.98 10.52 -5.17
C GLY A 85 7.24 9.87 -6.53
N ASP A 86 8.37 10.13 -7.15
CA ASP A 86 8.75 9.53 -8.45
C ASP A 86 9.60 8.24 -8.31
N VAL A 87 9.77 7.73 -7.08
CA VAL A 87 10.61 6.55 -6.81
C VAL A 87 9.76 5.28 -6.79
N LEU A 88 10.09 4.34 -7.68
CA LEU A 88 9.47 3.02 -7.70
C LEU A 88 9.83 2.23 -6.43
N VAL A 89 8.83 1.79 -5.66
CA VAL A 89 9.03 1.07 -4.39
C VAL A 89 8.50 -0.35 -4.39
N GLY A 90 7.51 -0.65 -5.21
CA GLY A 90 6.91 -1.98 -5.21
C GLY A 90 5.81 -2.19 -6.23
N CYS A 91 5.22 -3.38 -6.20
CA CYS A 91 4.05 -3.72 -7.02
C CYS A 91 3.14 -4.72 -6.34
N SER A 92 1.92 -4.84 -6.83
CA SER A 92 1.00 -5.89 -6.41
C SER A 92 0.34 -6.60 -7.59
N THR A 93 -0.24 -7.75 -7.28
CA THR A 93 -1.08 -8.53 -8.18
C THR A 93 -2.26 -9.06 -7.39
N VAL A 94 -3.46 -8.87 -7.92
CA VAL A 94 -4.64 -9.61 -7.46
C VAL A 94 -5.12 -10.48 -8.61
N ARG A 95 -5.03 -11.80 -8.44
CA ARG A 95 -5.66 -12.76 -9.34
C ARG A 95 -7.11 -12.92 -8.87
N PRO A 96 -8.10 -12.62 -9.72
CA PRO A 96 -9.50 -12.71 -9.32
C PRO A 96 -9.91 -14.16 -9.06
N PRO A 97 -11.01 -14.39 -8.32
CA PRO A 97 -11.65 -15.69 -8.26
C PRO A 97 -12.00 -16.20 -9.66
N SER A 98 -11.91 -17.51 -9.85
CA SER A 98 -12.41 -18.18 -11.05
C SER A 98 -13.86 -18.64 -10.84
N ASP A 99 -14.52 -19.04 -11.95
CA ASP A 99 -15.91 -19.54 -11.90
C ASP A 99 -16.04 -20.79 -11.00
N ASP A 100 -14.97 -21.55 -10.84
CA ASP A 100 -14.94 -22.80 -10.07
C ASP A 100 -14.44 -22.64 -8.63
N ALA A 101 -13.88 -21.46 -8.27
CA ALA A 101 -13.29 -21.23 -6.96
C ALA A 101 -13.45 -19.78 -6.52
N SER A 102 -14.08 -19.56 -5.36
CA SER A 102 -14.23 -18.23 -4.74
C SER A 102 -12.94 -17.71 -4.08
N THR A 103 -11.78 -18.16 -4.55
CA THR A 103 -10.46 -17.84 -3.99
C THR A 103 -9.72 -16.85 -4.89
N ALA A 104 -9.29 -15.74 -4.31
CA ALA A 104 -8.37 -14.80 -4.97
C ALA A 104 -6.95 -14.95 -4.42
N THR A 105 -5.95 -14.73 -5.30
CA THR A 105 -4.54 -14.65 -4.86
C THR A 105 -4.12 -13.18 -4.77
N VAL A 106 -3.63 -12.77 -3.62
CA VAL A 106 -3.10 -11.41 -3.38
C VAL A 106 -1.60 -11.48 -3.15
N ILE A 107 -0.83 -10.79 -3.97
CA ILE A 107 0.64 -10.78 -3.92
C ILE A 107 1.11 -9.34 -3.83
N ALA A 108 1.80 -8.98 -2.75
CA ALA A 108 2.49 -7.71 -2.57
C ALA A 108 4.01 -7.91 -2.65
N ARG A 109 4.70 -7.02 -3.38
CA ARG A 109 6.15 -7.05 -3.55
C ARG A 109 6.73 -5.67 -3.30
N VAL A 110 7.77 -5.59 -2.46
CA VAL A 110 8.49 -4.36 -2.15
C VAL A 110 9.97 -4.58 -2.43
N LEU A 111 10.57 -3.67 -3.18
CA LEU A 111 12.01 -3.67 -3.43
C LEU A 111 12.79 -3.62 -2.12
N ALA A 112 13.95 -4.28 -2.06
CA ALA A 112 14.71 -4.49 -0.83
C ALA A 112 15.00 -3.20 -0.07
N ASP A 113 15.42 -2.15 -0.79
CA ASP A 113 15.80 -0.85 -0.22
C ASP A 113 14.62 -0.08 0.40
N HIS A 114 13.38 -0.51 0.12
CA HIS A 114 12.15 0.14 0.59
C HIS A 114 11.36 -0.71 1.60
N ARG A 115 11.92 -1.85 2.04
CA ARG A 115 11.28 -2.71 3.05
C ARG A 115 11.30 -2.09 4.43
N GLY A 116 10.43 -2.57 5.32
CA GLY A 116 10.35 -2.10 6.70
C GLY A 116 9.73 -0.71 6.90
N GLN A 117 9.19 -0.10 5.84
CA GLN A 117 8.58 1.24 5.85
C GLN A 117 7.05 1.23 5.75
N GLY A 118 6.42 0.05 5.80
CA GLY A 118 4.96 -0.09 5.74
C GLY A 118 4.38 -0.24 4.32
N PHE A 119 5.18 -0.11 3.25
CA PHE A 119 4.67 -0.19 1.88
C PHE A 119 4.07 -1.56 1.53
N GLY A 120 4.65 -2.63 2.06
CA GLY A 120 4.08 -3.98 1.89
C GLY A 120 2.72 -4.13 2.53
N GLU A 121 2.52 -3.53 3.71
CA GLU A 121 1.24 -3.50 4.42
C GLU A 121 0.17 -2.76 3.61
N GLU A 122 0.54 -1.61 3.03
CA GLU A 122 -0.39 -0.83 2.23
C GLU A 122 -0.78 -1.56 0.93
N LEU A 123 0.20 -2.10 0.18
CA LEU A 123 -0.05 -2.90 -1.02
C LEU A 123 -0.94 -4.12 -0.72
N TYR A 124 -0.67 -4.79 0.39
CA TYR A 124 -1.44 -5.96 0.82
C TYR A 124 -2.88 -5.57 1.18
N THR A 125 -3.07 -4.52 1.97
CA THR A 125 -4.41 -4.04 2.38
C THR A 125 -5.25 -3.63 1.17
N ARG A 126 -4.65 -2.96 0.19
CA ARG A 126 -5.29 -2.61 -1.08
C ARG A 126 -5.66 -3.85 -1.87
N GLY A 127 -4.75 -4.81 -1.97
CA GLY A 127 -4.98 -6.10 -2.63
C GLY A 127 -6.13 -6.89 -2.00
N LEU A 128 -6.20 -6.96 -0.67
CA LEU A 128 -7.31 -7.59 0.05
C LEU A 128 -8.66 -6.93 -0.24
N ARG A 129 -8.70 -5.60 -0.21
CA ARG A 129 -9.90 -4.86 -0.55
C ARG A 129 -10.34 -5.19 -1.98
N ARG A 130 -9.41 -5.14 -2.93
CA ARG A 130 -9.69 -5.45 -4.33
C ARG A 130 -10.17 -6.88 -4.53
N ALA A 131 -9.56 -7.86 -3.87
CA ALA A 131 -9.98 -9.25 -3.93
C ALA A 131 -11.44 -9.44 -3.45
N ARG A 132 -11.80 -8.78 -2.35
CA ARG A 132 -13.18 -8.82 -1.82
C ARG A 132 -14.18 -8.13 -2.75
N GLU A 133 -13.84 -7.01 -3.36
CA GLU A 133 -14.65 -6.32 -4.38
C GLU A 133 -14.89 -7.23 -5.60
N LEU A 134 -13.94 -8.11 -5.92
CA LEU A 134 -14.06 -9.12 -6.99
C LEU A 134 -14.81 -10.39 -6.57
N GLY A 135 -15.36 -10.43 -5.34
CA GLY A 135 -16.18 -11.54 -4.85
C GLY A 135 -15.40 -12.68 -4.19
N ALA A 136 -14.14 -12.46 -3.81
CA ALA A 136 -13.37 -13.49 -3.13
C ALA A 136 -13.91 -13.79 -1.71
N GLU A 137 -14.18 -15.06 -1.43
CA GLU A 137 -14.53 -15.59 -0.11
C GLU A 137 -13.27 -16.07 0.63
N ALA A 138 -12.28 -16.58 -0.10
CA ALA A 138 -11.00 -17.00 0.43
C ALA A 138 -9.84 -16.24 -0.23
N ILE A 139 -8.78 -16.02 0.52
CA ILE A 139 -7.58 -15.33 0.06
C ILE A 139 -6.38 -16.25 0.17
N GLU A 140 -5.61 -16.30 -0.89
CA GLU A 140 -4.32 -16.97 -0.94
C GLU A 140 -3.22 -15.98 -1.33
N THR A 141 -1.99 -16.36 -1.01
CA THR A 141 -0.77 -15.74 -1.53
C THR A 141 0.22 -16.81 -1.94
N VAL A 142 1.17 -16.46 -2.80
CA VAL A 142 2.22 -17.38 -3.23
C VAL A 142 3.58 -16.74 -3.00
N VAL A 143 4.49 -17.51 -2.39
CA VAL A 143 5.82 -17.05 -2.03
C VAL A 143 6.86 -18.08 -2.47
N LEU A 144 7.97 -17.62 -3.05
CA LEU A 144 9.12 -18.48 -3.31
C LEU A 144 9.78 -18.85 -1.98
N SER A 145 10.09 -20.12 -1.74
CA SER A 145 10.60 -20.59 -0.44
C SER A 145 11.91 -19.94 0.00
N SER A 146 12.70 -19.41 -0.94
CA SER A 146 13.91 -18.63 -0.67
C SER A 146 13.63 -17.18 -0.24
N ASN A 147 12.40 -16.70 -0.36
CA ASN A 147 12.01 -15.34 0.06
C ASN A 147 11.54 -15.36 1.52
N GLU A 148 12.50 -15.42 2.44
CA GLU A 148 12.22 -15.49 3.89
C GLU A 148 11.42 -14.27 4.40
N ASP A 149 11.67 -13.08 3.86
CA ASP A 149 10.94 -11.87 4.25
C ASP A 149 9.47 -11.94 3.82
N GLY A 150 9.20 -12.45 2.61
CA GLY A 150 7.85 -12.69 2.13
C GLY A 150 7.10 -13.73 2.96
N LEU A 151 7.77 -14.83 3.34
CA LEU A 151 7.19 -15.85 4.21
C LEU A 151 6.88 -15.28 5.60
N ARG A 152 7.81 -14.55 6.19
CA ARG A 152 7.62 -13.91 7.50
C ARG A 152 6.46 -12.91 7.46
N PHE A 153 6.35 -12.14 6.40
CA PHE A 153 5.23 -11.22 6.19
C PHE A 153 3.90 -11.98 6.12
N ALA A 154 3.79 -13.01 5.29
CA ALA A 154 2.57 -13.80 5.16
C ALA A 154 2.14 -14.44 6.48
N LEU A 155 3.07 -15.10 7.20
CA LEU A 155 2.80 -15.72 8.50
C LEU A 155 2.32 -14.68 9.55
N LYS A 156 2.94 -13.49 9.58
CA LYS A 156 2.53 -12.39 10.46
C LYS A 156 1.08 -11.95 10.19
N HIS A 157 0.63 -12.05 8.94
CA HIS A 157 -0.73 -11.68 8.54
C HIS A 157 -1.75 -12.82 8.65
N GLY A 158 -1.38 -13.94 9.29
CA GLY A 158 -2.31 -15.03 9.55
C GLY A 158 -2.45 -16.04 8.41
N PHE A 159 -1.58 -15.97 7.40
CA PHE A 159 -1.53 -17.02 6.40
C PHE A 159 -0.90 -18.28 6.96
N THR A 160 -1.38 -19.43 6.52
CA THR A 160 -0.83 -20.76 6.80
C THR A 160 -0.46 -21.46 5.50
N GLU A 161 0.59 -22.26 5.50
CA GLU A 161 1.01 -23.03 4.32
C GLU A 161 -0.11 -24.01 3.93
N ALA A 162 -0.54 -23.94 2.67
CA ALA A 162 -1.55 -24.81 2.09
C ALA A 162 -0.89 -25.88 1.20
N GLU A 163 0.07 -25.48 0.38
CA GLU A 163 0.76 -26.37 -0.55
C GLU A 163 2.20 -25.90 -0.80
N ARG A 164 3.07 -26.86 -1.09
CA ARG A 164 4.46 -26.61 -1.52
C ARG A 164 4.76 -27.46 -2.74
N TYR A 165 5.24 -26.81 -3.80
CA TYR A 165 5.46 -27.48 -5.09
C TYR A 165 6.66 -26.90 -5.85
N LEU A 166 7.15 -27.68 -6.82
CA LEU A 166 8.15 -27.25 -7.80
C LEU A 166 7.50 -27.16 -9.17
N LEU A 167 7.69 -26.06 -9.88
CA LEU A 167 7.36 -26.00 -11.29
C LEU A 167 8.41 -26.74 -12.12
N PRO A 168 8.05 -27.26 -13.30
CA PRO A 168 9.01 -27.91 -14.18
C PRO A 168 10.20 -27.00 -14.49
N GLY A 169 11.41 -27.46 -14.16
CA GLY A 169 12.65 -26.72 -14.34
C GLY A 169 13.08 -25.85 -13.15
N ASP A 170 12.22 -25.68 -12.14
CA ASP A 170 12.57 -24.94 -10.92
C ASP A 170 13.38 -25.83 -9.96
N THR A 171 14.28 -25.21 -9.23
CA THR A 171 15.06 -25.83 -8.15
C THR A 171 14.64 -25.31 -6.76
N ILE A 172 13.88 -24.22 -6.71
CA ILE A 172 13.41 -23.58 -5.48
C ILE A 172 11.88 -23.73 -5.45
N PRO A 173 11.31 -24.33 -4.38
CA PRO A 173 9.88 -24.54 -4.27
C PRO A 173 9.09 -23.23 -4.14
N TRP A 174 7.89 -23.24 -4.69
CA TRP A 174 6.83 -22.29 -4.42
C TRP A 174 6.00 -22.76 -3.23
N ILE A 175 5.47 -21.83 -2.48
CA ILE A 175 4.61 -22.08 -1.33
C ILE A 175 3.34 -21.29 -1.51
N ASP A 176 2.22 -21.97 -1.63
CA ASP A 176 0.90 -21.36 -1.56
C ASP A 176 0.47 -21.32 -0.08
N LEU A 177 0.05 -20.14 0.35
CA LEU A 177 -0.42 -19.91 1.70
C LEU A 177 -1.85 -19.38 1.64
N ARG A 178 -2.69 -19.84 2.57
CA ARG A 178 -4.09 -19.42 2.70
C ARG A 178 -4.29 -18.61 3.96
N LEU A 179 -5.06 -17.52 3.83
CA LEU A 179 -5.49 -16.72 4.97
C LEU A 179 -6.59 -17.47 5.73
N SER A 180 -6.37 -17.66 7.02
CA SER A 180 -7.26 -18.39 7.94
C SER A 180 -8.36 -17.49 8.49
#